data_a0cd7cff9151b5808019d779058fd566
#
_entry.id   a0cd7cff9151b5808019d779058fd566
#
_cell.length_a   1.000
_cell.length_b   1.000
_cell.length_c   1.000
_cell.angle_alpha   90.00
_cell.angle_beta   90.00
_cell.angle_gamma   90.00
#
_symmetry.space_group_name_H-M   'P 1'
#
loop_
_entity.id
_entity.type
_entity.pdbx_description
1 polymer ?
#
loop_
_entity_poly.entity_id
_entity_poly.type
_entity_poly.pdbx_seq_one_letter_code
_entity_poly.pdbx_strand_id
1 'polypeptide(L)'
;MTQATLAVAAITLDFGNTLVRVDRPGLWDVVDATAVELAGRRIVDDQEAFVRTWAEERDRQFREEVPQFREVDIPQRAVRVLARLRGMAAPPPEDRWDDRVAAEHIEAGEIESVVDAYSGAFVARMSPVADADSTLERLARRGFALAILSNWPLALTIDRFAEAHDWTRWLRAIVVSQRVGIIKPHPMIFRAAEDALGLDAGAGGRILHVGDDWAADVVGAHDAGWRTAYLRDRQGDTPLPTSEPGDHLGNGAKIVPDLVIDELSDLDASVELAEATGAPA
;
A
#
# COMPACT_ATOMS: atom_id res chain seq x y z
N MET A 1 -12.54 -27.81 -17.87
CA MET A 1 -11.51 -27.22 -18.72
C MET A 1 -10.36 -26.88 -17.77
N THR A 2 -9.19 -27.48 -17.96
CA THR A 2 -7.98 -27.16 -17.15
C THR A 2 -7.59 -25.73 -17.48
N GLN A 3 -7.67 -24.84 -16.50
CA GLN A 3 -7.19 -23.46 -16.64
C GLN A 3 -5.68 -23.55 -16.90
N ALA A 4 -5.18 -22.87 -17.92
CA ALA A 4 -3.75 -22.87 -18.22
C ALA A 4 -3.00 -22.21 -17.06
N THR A 5 -1.99 -22.90 -16.54
CA THR A 5 -1.14 -22.38 -15.46
C THR A 5 -0.24 -21.26 -15.99
N LEU A 6 -0.09 -20.20 -15.24
CA LEU A 6 0.69 -19.03 -15.63
C LEU A 6 2.16 -19.17 -15.14
N ALA A 7 3.11 -19.22 -16.09
CA ALA A 7 4.52 -19.34 -15.77
C ALA A 7 5.11 -17.97 -15.39
N VAL A 8 5.53 -17.81 -14.12
CA VAL A 8 6.10 -16.57 -13.58
C VAL A 8 7.30 -16.85 -12.67
N ALA A 9 8.21 -15.89 -12.53
CA ALA A 9 9.38 -16.00 -11.66
C ALA A 9 9.19 -15.25 -10.34
N ALA A 10 8.38 -14.21 -10.35
CA ALA A 10 8.11 -13.38 -9.19
C ALA A 10 6.62 -13.08 -9.07
N ILE A 11 6.19 -12.88 -7.84
CA ILE A 11 4.83 -12.48 -7.51
C ILE A 11 4.92 -11.27 -6.56
N THR A 12 4.29 -10.17 -6.96
CA THR A 12 4.10 -9.02 -6.11
C THR A 12 2.65 -8.98 -5.65
N LEU A 13 2.44 -8.67 -4.39
CA LEU A 13 1.10 -8.57 -3.80
C LEU A 13 0.88 -7.15 -3.27
N ASP A 14 -0.30 -6.58 -3.52
CA ASP A 14 -0.71 -5.40 -2.79
C ASP A 14 -0.90 -5.72 -1.29
N PHE A 15 -0.93 -4.69 -0.45
CA PHE A 15 -1.04 -4.86 0.99
C PHE A 15 -2.48 -4.68 1.49
N GLY A 16 -3.07 -3.49 1.27
CA GLY A 16 -4.41 -3.17 1.75
C GLY A 16 -5.48 -3.94 1.00
N ASN A 17 -6.41 -4.58 1.69
CA ASN A 17 -7.47 -5.45 1.16
C ASN A 17 -6.99 -6.66 0.34
N THR A 18 -5.69 -6.79 0.11
CA THR A 18 -5.08 -7.97 -0.52
C THR A 18 -4.46 -8.88 0.53
N LEU A 19 -3.42 -8.44 1.22
CA LEU A 19 -2.78 -9.21 2.32
C LEU A 19 -3.39 -8.90 3.69
N VAL A 20 -3.87 -7.69 3.90
CA VAL A 20 -4.41 -7.20 5.17
C VAL A 20 -5.76 -6.57 4.94
N ARG A 21 -6.77 -7.01 5.70
CA ARG A 21 -8.09 -6.39 5.63
C ARG A 21 -8.04 -4.99 6.26
N VAL A 22 -8.45 -4.00 5.46
CA VAL A 22 -8.47 -2.60 5.86
C VAL A 22 -9.87 -2.04 5.65
N ASP A 23 -10.64 -1.98 6.71
CA ASP A 23 -11.97 -1.37 6.70
C ASP A 23 -11.98 -0.02 7.42
N ARG A 24 -13.03 0.74 7.20
CA ARG A 24 -13.20 2.09 7.76
C ARG A 24 -13.22 2.08 9.29
N PRO A 25 -13.99 1.20 9.97
CA PRO A 25 -13.96 1.13 11.43
C PRO A 25 -12.55 0.85 11.99
N GLY A 26 -11.84 -0.13 11.42
CA GLY A 26 -10.50 -0.50 11.85
C GLY A 26 -9.50 0.65 11.71
N LEU A 27 -9.54 1.41 10.60
CA LEU A 27 -8.68 2.61 10.47
C LEU A 27 -9.07 3.74 11.43
N TRP A 28 -10.35 3.90 11.75
CA TRP A 28 -10.75 4.83 12.81
C TRP A 28 -10.18 4.41 14.16
N ASP A 29 -10.27 3.13 14.52
CA ASP A 29 -9.70 2.59 15.75
C ASP A 29 -8.18 2.80 15.84
N VAL A 30 -7.46 2.75 14.70
CA VAL A 30 -6.02 3.07 14.63
C VAL A 30 -5.78 4.54 14.96
N VAL A 31 -6.56 5.46 14.39
CA VAL A 31 -6.40 6.91 14.64
C VAL A 31 -6.77 7.26 16.08
N ASP A 32 -7.86 6.70 16.60
CA ASP A 32 -8.28 6.90 17.99
C ASP A 32 -7.21 6.42 18.97
N ALA A 33 -6.65 5.24 18.74
CA ALA A 33 -5.58 4.72 19.58
C ALA A 33 -4.29 5.54 19.48
N THR A 34 -4.00 6.06 18.31
CA THR A 34 -2.89 7.00 18.12
C THR A 34 -3.10 8.25 18.97
N ALA A 35 -4.32 8.82 18.95
CA ALA A 35 -4.66 9.99 19.76
C ALA A 35 -4.51 9.72 21.28
N VAL A 36 -4.98 8.56 21.74
CA VAL A 36 -4.86 8.14 23.14
C VAL A 36 -3.39 8.03 23.57
N GLU A 37 -2.56 7.40 22.74
CA GLU A 37 -1.13 7.24 23.05
C GLU A 37 -0.40 8.58 23.07
N LEU A 38 -0.68 9.46 22.10
CA LEU A 38 -0.08 10.81 22.05
C LEU A 38 -0.52 11.68 23.22
N ALA A 39 -1.76 11.54 23.70
CA ALA A 39 -2.21 12.19 24.92
C ALA A 39 -1.43 11.67 26.15
N GLY A 40 -1.20 10.37 26.25
CA GLY A 40 -0.37 9.77 27.30
C GLY A 40 1.08 10.30 27.30
N ARG A 41 1.61 10.60 26.11
CA ARG A 41 2.94 11.20 25.90
C ARG A 41 2.92 12.73 26.06
N ARG A 42 1.76 13.36 26.30
CA ARG A 42 1.56 14.83 26.43
C ARG A 42 1.91 15.61 25.15
N ILE A 43 1.76 15.00 24.00
CA ILE A 43 1.94 15.64 22.69
C ILE A 43 0.63 16.26 22.21
N VAL A 44 -0.49 15.65 22.58
CA VAL A 44 -1.86 16.05 22.22
C VAL A 44 -2.68 16.20 23.49
N ASP A 45 -3.30 17.37 23.69
CA ASP A 45 -4.16 17.64 24.85
C ASP A 45 -5.63 17.28 24.57
N ASP A 46 -6.08 17.45 23.33
CA ASP A 46 -7.47 17.20 22.87
C ASP A 46 -7.49 16.09 21.81
N GLN A 47 -7.84 14.88 22.23
CA GLN A 47 -7.91 13.69 21.37
C GLN A 47 -8.98 13.82 20.29
N GLU A 48 -10.15 14.39 20.61
CA GLU A 48 -11.23 14.58 19.63
C GLU A 48 -10.83 15.58 18.55
N ALA A 49 -10.15 16.67 18.95
CA ALA A 49 -9.59 17.62 18.00
C ALA A 49 -8.52 16.98 17.11
N PHE A 50 -7.67 16.10 17.66
CA PHE A 50 -6.69 15.37 16.87
C PHE A 50 -7.36 14.50 15.80
N VAL A 51 -8.31 13.64 16.19
CA VAL A 51 -9.00 12.73 15.27
C VAL A 51 -9.71 13.50 14.15
N ARG A 52 -10.46 14.55 14.51
CA ARG A 52 -11.14 15.41 13.54
C ARG A 52 -10.15 16.07 12.57
N THR A 53 -9.08 16.68 13.10
CA THR A 53 -8.07 17.39 12.30
C THR A 53 -7.31 16.40 11.40
N TRP A 54 -7.03 15.19 11.91
CA TRP A 54 -6.43 14.11 11.12
C TRP A 54 -7.25 13.74 9.89
N ALA A 55 -8.57 13.59 10.06
CA ALA A 55 -9.46 13.27 8.94
C ALA A 55 -9.48 14.40 7.89
N GLU A 56 -9.57 15.66 8.34
CA GLU A 56 -9.56 16.82 7.45
C GLU A 56 -8.25 16.93 6.64
N GLU A 57 -7.11 16.73 7.29
CA GLU A 57 -5.80 16.79 6.60
C GLU A 57 -5.58 15.56 5.70
N ARG A 58 -6.09 14.38 6.06
CA ARG A 58 -6.11 13.23 5.17
C ARG A 58 -6.85 13.56 3.87
N ASP A 59 -8.07 14.06 3.97
CA ASP A 59 -8.90 14.37 2.80
C ASP A 59 -8.28 15.50 1.95
N ARG A 60 -7.58 16.44 2.60
CA ARG A 60 -6.81 17.48 1.90
C ARG A 60 -5.65 16.86 1.11
N GLN A 61 -4.82 16.02 1.74
CA GLN A 61 -3.70 15.37 1.06
C GLN A 61 -4.15 14.55 -0.14
N PHE A 62 -5.26 13.80 -0.02
CA PHE A 62 -5.80 13.05 -1.16
C PHE A 62 -6.12 13.95 -2.34
N ARG A 63 -6.73 15.11 -2.11
CA ARG A 63 -7.02 16.08 -3.17
C ARG A 63 -5.76 16.73 -3.76
N GLU A 64 -4.74 16.96 -2.94
CA GLU A 64 -3.50 17.62 -3.36
C GLU A 64 -2.54 16.70 -4.10
N GLU A 65 -2.44 15.43 -3.70
CA GLU A 65 -1.35 14.56 -4.12
C GLU A 65 -1.76 13.47 -5.13
N VAL A 66 -2.88 12.80 -4.89
CA VAL A 66 -3.31 11.66 -5.73
C VAL A 66 -3.52 12.02 -7.22
N PRO A 67 -4.10 13.19 -7.59
CA PRO A 67 -4.22 13.56 -9.00
C PRO A 67 -2.87 13.77 -9.72
N GLN A 68 -1.78 13.87 -8.96
CA GLN A 68 -0.42 14.02 -9.47
C GLN A 68 0.40 12.74 -9.34
N PHE A 69 -0.25 11.61 -9.10
CA PHE A 69 0.38 10.32 -8.82
C PHE A 69 1.38 10.33 -7.67
N ARG A 70 1.19 11.22 -6.70
CA ARG A 70 2.01 11.26 -5.48
C ARG A 70 1.27 10.61 -4.34
N GLU A 71 2.05 9.94 -3.46
CA GLU A 71 1.48 9.37 -2.25
C GLU A 71 1.19 10.46 -1.22
N VAL A 72 0.13 10.25 -0.46
CA VAL A 72 -0.09 10.97 0.79
C VAL A 72 0.93 10.50 1.83
N ASP A 73 1.34 11.39 2.73
CA ASP A 73 2.43 11.11 3.65
C ASP A 73 1.99 11.34 5.10
N ILE A 74 2.09 10.32 5.95
CA ILE A 74 1.69 10.42 7.36
C ILE A 74 2.60 11.35 8.16
N PRO A 75 3.93 11.32 8.05
CA PRO A 75 4.79 12.33 8.64
C PRO A 75 4.38 13.77 8.30
N GLN A 76 4.12 14.06 7.03
CA GLN A 76 3.64 15.38 6.61
C GLN A 76 2.26 15.71 7.22
N ARG A 77 1.34 14.74 7.24
CA ARG A 77 0.03 14.91 7.90
C ARG A 77 0.19 15.23 9.37
N ALA A 78 1.09 14.55 10.07
CA ALA A 78 1.37 14.79 11.48
C ALA A 78 1.84 16.23 11.73
N VAL A 79 2.74 16.76 10.88
CA VAL A 79 3.16 18.17 10.94
C VAL A 79 1.95 19.10 10.88
N ARG A 80 1.08 18.94 9.87
CA ARG A 80 -0.09 19.80 9.65
C ARG A 80 -1.10 19.70 10.80
N VAL A 81 -1.35 18.48 11.28
CA VAL A 81 -2.27 18.23 12.39
C VAL A 81 -1.77 18.89 13.68
N LEU A 82 -0.51 18.66 14.07
CA LEU A 82 0.05 19.24 15.30
C LEU A 82 0.14 20.77 15.20
N ALA A 83 0.54 21.34 14.06
CA ALA A 83 0.55 22.79 13.85
C ALA A 83 -0.86 23.41 14.04
N ARG A 84 -1.90 22.76 13.51
CA ARG A 84 -3.30 23.20 13.69
C ARG A 84 -3.75 23.12 15.14
N LEU A 85 -3.43 22.06 15.85
CA LEU A 85 -3.75 21.92 17.28
C LEU A 85 -3.08 22.98 18.13
N ARG A 86 -1.98 23.58 17.63
CA ARG A 86 -1.24 24.69 18.25
C ARG A 86 -1.65 26.08 17.73
N GLY A 87 -2.79 26.15 17.03
CA GLY A 87 -3.41 27.41 16.62
C GLY A 87 -3.02 27.91 15.24
N MET A 88 -2.23 27.20 14.46
CA MET A 88 -1.99 27.55 13.06
C MET A 88 -3.27 27.29 12.23
N ALA A 89 -3.72 28.30 11.49
CA ALA A 89 -4.85 28.15 10.59
C ALA A 89 -4.46 27.31 9.35
N ALA A 90 -5.34 26.37 8.97
CA ALA A 90 -5.20 25.71 7.68
C ALA A 90 -5.31 26.74 6.55
N PRO A 91 -4.53 26.62 5.47
CA PRO A 91 -4.71 27.47 4.29
C PRO A 91 -6.07 27.22 3.64
N PRO A 92 -6.60 28.18 2.85
CA PRO A 92 -7.80 27.97 2.03
C PRO A 92 -7.71 26.68 1.20
N PRO A 93 -8.84 26.08 0.81
CA PRO A 93 -8.83 24.81 0.06
C PRO A 93 -8.09 24.85 -1.28
N GLU A 94 -7.99 26.00 -1.90
CA GLU A 94 -7.29 26.28 -3.17
C GLU A 94 -5.79 26.45 -3.00
N ASP A 95 -5.32 26.76 -1.79
CA ASP A 95 -3.91 26.99 -1.48
C ASP A 95 -3.26 25.72 -0.89
N ARG A 96 -1.98 25.54 -1.17
CA ARG A 96 -1.18 24.48 -0.55
C ARG A 96 -0.60 24.90 0.79
N TRP A 97 -0.38 23.92 1.65
CA TRP A 97 0.38 24.13 2.86
C TRP A 97 1.83 24.57 2.58
N ASP A 98 2.33 25.53 3.37
CA ASP A 98 3.76 25.66 3.59
C ASP A 98 4.17 24.77 4.77
N ASP A 99 4.50 23.51 4.43
CA ASP A 99 4.86 22.51 5.44
C ASP A 99 6.12 22.89 6.24
N ARG A 100 6.99 23.77 5.68
CA ARG A 100 8.15 24.29 6.40
C ARG A 100 7.72 25.24 7.51
N VAL A 101 6.78 26.14 7.24
CA VAL A 101 6.20 27.04 8.25
C VAL A 101 5.43 26.24 9.29
N ALA A 102 4.65 25.24 8.87
CA ALA A 102 3.95 24.36 9.80
C ALA A 102 4.92 23.62 10.73
N ALA A 103 6.07 23.18 10.22
CA ALA A 103 7.09 22.48 11.01
C ALA A 103 7.73 23.35 12.10
N GLU A 104 7.69 24.69 12.01
CA GLU A 104 8.17 25.59 13.07
C GLU A 104 7.35 25.47 14.36
N HIS A 105 6.14 24.91 14.29
CA HIS A 105 5.27 24.63 15.44
C HIS A 105 5.52 23.25 16.10
N ILE A 106 6.47 22.46 15.59
CA ILE A 106 6.69 21.07 15.99
C ILE A 106 7.98 20.98 16.81
N GLU A 107 7.90 20.28 17.95
CA GLU A 107 9.08 19.99 18.76
C GLU A 107 9.83 18.75 18.21
N ALA A 108 11.13 18.69 18.54
CA ALA A 108 11.96 17.55 18.12
C ALA A 108 11.40 16.22 18.69
N GLY A 109 11.30 15.20 17.82
CA GLY A 109 10.84 13.86 18.18
C GLY A 109 9.32 13.66 18.21
N GLU A 110 8.52 14.72 18.00
CA GLU A 110 7.07 14.58 18.02
C GLU A 110 6.52 13.86 16.76
N ILE A 111 7.11 14.15 15.60
CA ILE A 111 6.70 13.45 14.37
C ILE A 111 7.03 11.97 14.45
N GLU A 112 8.22 11.63 14.95
CA GLU A 112 8.62 10.26 15.23
C GLU A 112 7.66 9.58 16.21
N SER A 113 7.20 10.31 17.22
CA SER A 113 6.21 9.82 18.20
C SER A 113 4.85 9.54 17.56
N VAL A 114 4.38 10.41 16.63
CA VAL A 114 3.14 10.18 15.88
C VAL A 114 3.28 8.96 14.96
N VAL A 115 4.37 8.87 14.22
CA VAL A 115 4.68 7.75 13.31
C VAL A 115 4.75 6.44 14.06
N ASP A 116 5.41 6.44 15.22
CA ASP A 116 5.54 5.27 16.09
C ASP A 116 4.19 4.82 16.65
N ALA A 117 3.41 5.74 17.21
CA ALA A 117 2.09 5.47 17.75
C ALA A 117 1.13 4.95 16.67
N TYR A 118 1.10 5.60 15.49
CA TYR A 118 0.23 5.19 14.39
C TYR A 118 0.58 3.79 13.87
N SER A 119 1.87 3.53 13.59
CA SER A 119 2.29 2.22 13.08
C SER A 119 2.11 1.11 14.13
N GLY A 120 2.36 1.39 15.41
CA GLY A 120 2.10 0.46 16.51
C GLY A 120 0.61 0.14 16.66
N ALA A 121 -0.24 1.18 16.60
CA ALA A 121 -1.69 1.01 16.65
C ALA A 121 -2.23 0.19 15.47
N PHE A 122 -1.68 0.40 14.26
CA PHE A 122 -2.05 -0.37 13.09
C PHE A 122 -1.72 -1.86 13.25
N VAL A 123 -0.48 -2.18 13.61
CA VAL A 123 -0.04 -3.58 13.82
C VAL A 123 -0.86 -4.28 14.90
N ALA A 124 -1.25 -3.56 15.96
CA ALA A 124 -2.03 -4.13 17.05
C ALA A 124 -3.51 -4.39 16.71
N ARG A 125 -4.06 -3.73 15.67
CA ARG A 125 -5.52 -3.75 15.37
C ARG A 125 -5.86 -4.40 14.05
N MET A 126 -4.95 -4.38 13.09
CA MET A 126 -5.18 -5.01 11.80
C MET A 126 -4.72 -6.46 11.83
N SER A 127 -5.34 -7.26 10.99
CA SER A 127 -5.02 -8.68 10.86
C SER A 127 -4.80 -9.05 9.40
N PRO A 128 -3.93 -10.02 9.12
CA PRO A 128 -3.86 -10.62 7.80
C PRO A 128 -5.22 -11.18 7.36
N VAL A 129 -5.45 -11.24 6.07
CA VAL A 129 -6.54 -12.07 5.55
C VAL A 129 -6.25 -13.54 5.86
N ALA A 130 -7.30 -14.34 6.00
CA ALA A 130 -7.21 -15.68 6.58
C ALA A 130 -6.20 -16.62 5.90
N ASP A 131 -5.97 -16.45 4.61
CA ASP A 131 -5.09 -17.28 3.80
C ASP A 131 -3.74 -16.62 3.44
N ALA A 132 -3.44 -15.39 3.93
CA ALA A 132 -2.21 -14.67 3.60
C ALA A 132 -0.95 -15.42 4.02
N ASP A 133 -0.82 -15.74 5.31
CA ASP A 133 0.37 -16.40 5.86
C ASP A 133 0.67 -17.72 5.13
N SER A 134 -0.35 -18.55 5.00
CA SER A 134 -0.19 -19.86 4.36
C SER A 134 0.11 -19.77 2.87
N THR A 135 -0.42 -18.77 2.18
CA THR A 135 -0.15 -18.56 0.76
C THR A 135 1.26 -18.02 0.55
N LEU A 136 1.70 -17.02 1.32
CA LEU A 136 3.08 -16.51 1.25
C LEU A 136 4.09 -17.63 1.50
N GLU A 137 3.86 -18.44 2.54
CA GLU A 137 4.75 -19.57 2.84
C GLU A 137 4.81 -20.59 1.70
N ARG A 138 3.66 -21.00 1.14
CA ARG A 138 3.61 -22.00 0.05
C ARG A 138 4.28 -21.48 -1.22
N LEU A 139 4.00 -20.25 -1.61
CA LEU A 139 4.63 -19.63 -2.79
C LEU A 139 6.14 -19.48 -2.62
N ALA A 140 6.61 -19.04 -1.44
CA ALA A 140 8.03 -18.95 -1.13
C ALA A 140 8.71 -20.33 -1.20
N ARG A 141 8.12 -21.38 -0.62
CA ARG A 141 8.65 -22.76 -0.70
C ARG A 141 8.70 -23.32 -2.11
N ARG A 142 7.82 -22.85 -2.99
CA ARG A 142 7.82 -23.21 -4.41
C ARG A 142 8.90 -22.46 -5.20
N GLY A 143 9.63 -21.51 -4.57
CA GLY A 143 10.75 -20.80 -5.16
C GLY A 143 10.41 -19.47 -5.83
N PHE A 144 9.17 -18.98 -5.71
CA PHE A 144 8.81 -17.66 -6.24
C PHE A 144 9.52 -16.56 -5.46
N ALA A 145 10.03 -15.55 -6.17
CA ALA A 145 10.48 -14.30 -5.56
C ALA A 145 9.24 -13.47 -5.19
N LEU A 146 8.98 -13.30 -3.88
CA LEU A 146 7.81 -12.58 -3.40
C LEU A 146 8.17 -11.15 -2.99
N ALA A 147 7.29 -10.19 -3.29
CA ALA A 147 7.40 -8.83 -2.77
C ALA A 147 6.04 -8.23 -2.46
N ILE A 148 6.00 -7.26 -1.56
CA ILE A 148 4.87 -6.35 -1.41
C ILE A 148 5.11 -5.16 -2.34
N LEU A 149 4.06 -4.75 -3.09
CA LEU A 149 4.03 -3.55 -3.91
C LEU A 149 2.75 -2.78 -3.63
N SER A 150 2.82 -1.75 -2.80
CA SER A 150 1.62 -1.10 -2.27
C SER A 150 1.65 0.43 -2.33
N ASN A 151 0.48 1.00 -2.61
CA ASN A 151 0.17 2.40 -2.34
C ASN A 151 -0.15 2.53 -0.85
N TRP A 152 0.79 3.06 -0.06
CA TRP A 152 0.64 3.17 1.38
C TRP A 152 1.32 4.41 1.97
N PRO A 153 0.63 5.19 2.82
CA PRO A 153 1.11 6.50 3.29
C PRO A 153 2.20 6.46 4.36
N LEU A 154 2.55 5.28 4.86
CA LEU A 154 3.60 5.09 5.86
C LEU A 154 4.26 3.72 5.69
N ALA A 155 5.41 3.69 5.05
CA ALA A 155 6.14 2.45 4.78
C ALA A 155 6.52 1.68 6.05
N LEU A 156 6.85 2.38 7.13
CA LEU A 156 7.16 1.76 8.44
C LEU A 156 6.01 0.88 8.96
N THR A 157 4.76 1.21 8.63
CA THR A 157 3.61 0.38 9.02
C THR A 157 3.67 -1.00 8.38
N ILE A 158 3.98 -1.06 7.06
CA ILE A 158 4.10 -2.34 6.34
C ILE A 158 5.31 -3.13 6.84
N ASP A 159 6.45 -2.46 7.08
CA ASP A 159 7.64 -3.14 7.62
C ASP A 159 7.35 -3.80 8.97
N ARG A 160 6.79 -3.05 9.91
CA ARG A 160 6.45 -3.56 11.24
C ARG A 160 5.39 -4.66 11.19
N PHE A 161 4.42 -4.52 10.29
CA PHE A 161 3.41 -5.56 10.11
C PHE A 161 4.02 -6.85 9.56
N ALA A 162 4.87 -6.74 8.55
CA ALA A 162 5.58 -7.88 7.98
C ALA A 162 6.53 -8.55 8.99
N GLU A 163 7.19 -7.77 9.86
CA GLU A 163 7.99 -8.30 10.96
C GLU A 163 7.13 -9.03 12.01
N ALA A 164 6.02 -8.41 12.44
CA ALA A 164 5.13 -8.99 13.46
C ALA A 164 4.49 -10.31 13.02
N HIS A 165 4.31 -10.52 11.72
CA HIS A 165 3.76 -11.73 11.12
C HIS A 165 4.81 -12.67 10.51
N ASP A 166 6.11 -12.43 10.76
CA ASP A 166 7.22 -13.22 10.21
C ASP A 166 7.26 -13.27 8.67
N TRP A 167 6.64 -12.35 7.95
CA TRP A 167 6.60 -12.33 6.49
C TRP A 167 7.94 -11.99 5.87
N THR A 168 8.80 -11.26 6.59
CA THR A 168 10.14 -10.85 6.11
C THR A 168 11.00 -12.02 5.67
N ARG A 169 10.79 -13.22 6.23
CA ARG A 169 11.51 -14.44 5.83
C ARG A 169 11.10 -14.98 4.46
N TRP A 170 9.93 -14.58 3.95
CA TRP A 170 9.39 -15.01 2.66
C TRP A 170 9.51 -13.93 1.59
N LEU A 171 9.56 -12.67 2.00
CA LEU A 171 9.59 -11.53 1.11
C LEU A 171 11.02 -11.18 0.71
N ARG A 172 11.25 -11.01 -0.59
CA ARG A 172 12.50 -10.49 -1.13
C ARG A 172 12.56 -8.97 -1.03
N ALA A 173 11.42 -8.30 -1.15
CA ALA A 173 11.34 -6.85 -1.10
C ALA A 173 9.97 -6.35 -0.56
N ILE A 174 9.97 -5.13 -0.03
CA ILE A 174 8.77 -4.36 0.32
C ILE A 174 8.91 -3.00 -0.37
N VAL A 175 8.11 -2.78 -1.41
CA VAL A 175 8.09 -1.56 -2.19
C VAL A 175 6.82 -0.79 -1.86
N VAL A 176 6.99 0.41 -1.32
CA VAL A 176 5.89 1.24 -0.85
C VAL A 176 5.97 2.60 -1.50
N SER A 177 4.86 3.08 -2.02
CA SER A 177 4.75 4.36 -2.71
C SER A 177 5.30 5.54 -1.90
N GLN A 178 5.15 5.54 -0.58
CA GLN A 178 5.70 6.59 0.29
C GLN A 178 7.23 6.70 0.20
N ARG A 179 7.96 5.58 0.02
CA ARG A 179 9.41 5.58 -0.19
C ARG A 179 9.80 5.95 -1.61
N VAL A 180 8.98 5.52 -2.59
CA VAL A 180 9.21 5.78 -4.01
C VAL A 180 8.81 7.20 -4.40
N GLY A 181 7.85 7.79 -3.69
CA GLY A 181 7.28 9.11 -3.95
C GLY A 181 6.19 9.12 -5.03
N ILE A 182 5.86 7.96 -5.60
CA ILE A 182 4.91 7.79 -6.71
C ILE A 182 4.00 6.59 -6.40
N ILE A 183 2.70 6.73 -6.71
CA ILE A 183 1.69 5.67 -6.53
C ILE A 183 1.47 4.84 -7.81
N LYS A 184 0.99 3.60 -7.66
CA LYS A 184 0.33 2.86 -8.74
C LYS A 184 -0.90 3.67 -9.22
N PRO A 185 -1.22 3.72 -10.52
CA PRO A 185 -0.67 2.93 -11.63
C PRO A 185 0.55 3.54 -12.34
N HIS A 186 1.24 4.53 -11.76
CA HIS A 186 2.38 5.17 -12.43
C HIS A 186 3.51 4.15 -12.69
N PRO A 187 4.10 4.08 -13.92
CA PRO A 187 5.04 3.01 -14.28
C PRO A 187 6.35 3.00 -13.44
N MET A 188 6.72 4.11 -12.84
CA MET A 188 7.94 4.18 -12.02
C MET A 188 7.88 3.29 -10.79
N ILE A 189 6.72 3.07 -10.17
CA ILE A 189 6.63 2.23 -8.98
C ILE A 189 6.83 0.75 -9.33
N PHE A 190 6.37 0.32 -10.51
CA PHE A 190 6.60 -1.04 -11.04
C PHE A 190 8.08 -1.27 -11.35
N ARG A 191 8.77 -0.27 -11.95
CA ARG A 191 10.23 -0.34 -12.15
C ARG A 191 10.99 -0.44 -10.83
N ALA A 192 10.59 0.34 -9.82
CA ALA A 192 11.19 0.22 -8.49
C ALA A 192 11.03 -1.19 -7.90
N ALA A 193 9.92 -1.87 -8.20
CA ALA A 193 9.72 -3.25 -7.78
C ALA A 193 10.57 -4.25 -8.59
N GLU A 194 10.76 -4.05 -9.90
CA GLU A 194 11.71 -4.83 -10.71
C GLU A 194 13.14 -4.76 -10.16
N ASP A 195 13.59 -3.52 -9.88
CA ASP A 195 14.90 -3.27 -9.30
C ASP A 195 15.06 -3.93 -7.93
N ALA A 196 14.07 -3.81 -7.06
CA ALA A 196 14.08 -4.41 -5.72
C ALA A 196 14.05 -5.96 -5.75
N LEU A 197 13.38 -6.54 -6.75
CA LEU A 197 13.37 -7.98 -6.99
C LEU A 197 14.68 -8.46 -7.61
N GLY A 198 15.54 -7.55 -8.11
CA GLY A 198 16.77 -7.88 -8.80
C GLY A 198 16.51 -8.59 -10.13
N LEU A 199 15.48 -8.18 -10.84
CA LEU A 199 15.11 -8.71 -12.15
C LEU A 199 15.62 -7.80 -13.26
N ASP A 200 16.02 -8.40 -14.38
CA ASP A 200 16.50 -7.65 -15.55
C ASP A 200 15.37 -6.82 -16.18
N ALA A 201 15.74 -5.71 -16.79
CA ALA A 201 14.81 -4.90 -17.56
C ALA A 201 14.14 -5.74 -18.65
N GLY A 202 12.82 -5.73 -18.69
CA GLY A 202 12.02 -6.56 -19.59
C GLY A 202 11.53 -7.89 -19.01
N ALA A 203 11.82 -8.17 -17.74
CA ALA A 203 11.29 -9.35 -17.04
C ALA A 203 9.79 -9.27 -16.74
N GLY A 204 9.11 -8.17 -17.08
CA GLY A 204 7.71 -7.90 -16.74
C GLY A 204 6.75 -9.04 -17.04
N GLY A 205 6.86 -9.68 -18.21
CA GLY A 205 6.05 -10.84 -18.58
C GLY A 205 6.23 -12.08 -17.68
N ARG A 206 7.18 -12.04 -16.74
CA ARG A 206 7.49 -13.09 -15.75
C ARG A 206 7.15 -12.65 -14.31
N ILE A 207 6.57 -11.47 -14.14
CA ILE A 207 6.10 -10.95 -12.85
C ILE A 207 4.59 -10.97 -12.86
N LEU A 208 3.99 -11.52 -11.82
CA LEU A 208 2.55 -11.44 -11.55
C LEU A 208 2.31 -10.42 -10.45
N HIS A 209 1.46 -9.43 -10.71
CA HIS A 209 0.93 -8.56 -9.66
C HIS A 209 -0.46 -8.99 -9.24
N VAL A 210 -0.68 -9.08 -7.94
CA VAL A 210 -1.95 -9.49 -7.32
C VAL A 210 -2.48 -8.32 -6.51
N GLY A 211 -3.70 -7.88 -6.79
CA GLY A 211 -4.33 -6.81 -6.03
C GLY A 211 -5.82 -6.69 -6.30
N ASP A 212 -6.50 -5.87 -5.50
CA ASP A 212 -7.95 -5.68 -5.51
C ASP A 212 -8.39 -4.37 -6.20
N ASP A 213 -7.48 -3.40 -6.40
CA ASP A 213 -7.78 -2.15 -7.10
C ASP A 213 -7.59 -2.29 -8.61
N TRP A 214 -8.68 -2.10 -9.36
CA TRP A 214 -8.64 -2.28 -10.82
C TRP A 214 -7.66 -1.34 -11.51
N ALA A 215 -7.68 -0.05 -11.18
CA ALA A 215 -6.83 0.94 -11.85
C ALA A 215 -5.38 0.84 -11.39
N ALA A 216 -5.15 0.71 -10.09
CA ALA A 216 -3.80 0.67 -9.54
C ALA A 216 -3.10 -0.65 -9.84
N ASP A 217 -3.78 -1.79 -9.63
CA ASP A 217 -3.14 -3.11 -9.69
C ASP A 217 -3.26 -3.75 -11.06
N VAL A 218 -4.48 -3.80 -11.63
CA VAL A 218 -4.70 -4.50 -12.90
C VAL A 218 -4.22 -3.65 -14.08
N VAL A 219 -4.72 -2.43 -14.20
CA VAL A 219 -4.34 -1.53 -15.30
C VAL A 219 -2.87 -1.16 -15.20
N GLY A 220 -2.41 -0.78 -13.99
CA GLY A 220 -1.03 -0.37 -13.77
C GLY A 220 -0.01 -1.47 -14.09
N ALA A 221 -0.23 -2.69 -13.62
CA ALA A 221 0.65 -3.82 -13.91
C ALA A 221 0.59 -4.23 -15.39
N HIS A 222 -0.59 -4.25 -16.01
CA HIS A 222 -0.75 -4.49 -17.44
C HIS A 222 0.06 -3.50 -18.28
N ASP A 223 -0.05 -2.20 -17.97
CA ASP A 223 0.65 -1.14 -18.70
C ASP A 223 2.17 -1.16 -18.46
N ALA A 224 2.61 -1.71 -17.32
CA ALA A 224 4.00 -2.03 -17.07
C ALA A 224 4.50 -3.29 -17.79
N GLY A 225 3.62 -4.01 -18.50
CA GLY A 225 3.92 -5.25 -19.22
C GLY A 225 4.00 -6.49 -18.31
N TRP A 226 3.43 -6.41 -17.12
CA TRP A 226 3.36 -7.51 -16.15
C TRP A 226 2.13 -8.39 -16.37
N ARG A 227 2.13 -9.57 -15.77
CA ARG A 227 0.95 -10.40 -15.59
C ARG A 227 0.11 -9.87 -14.44
N THR A 228 -1.22 -10.07 -14.54
CA THR A 228 -2.17 -9.50 -13.60
C THR A 228 -3.09 -10.56 -13.00
N ALA A 229 -3.27 -10.51 -11.69
CA ALA A 229 -4.29 -11.28 -10.98
C ALA A 229 -5.21 -10.31 -10.23
N TYR A 230 -6.46 -10.24 -10.65
CA TYR A 230 -7.48 -9.44 -9.99
C TYR A 230 -8.11 -10.24 -8.86
N LEU A 231 -7.97 -9.77 -7.63
CA LEU A 231 -8.57 -10.33 -6.44
C LEU A 231 -9.94 -9.69 -6.21
N ARG A 232 -11.01 -10.45 -6.47
CA ARG A 232 -12.39 -9.96 -6.38
C ARG A 232 -12.92 -9.90 -4.95
N ASP A 233 -13.95 -9.07 -4.76
CA ASP A 233 -14.87 -9.06 -3.59
C ASP A 233 -14.23 -8.90 -2.20
N ARG A 234 -13.01 -8.35 -2.13
CA ARG A 234 -12.38 -8.00 -0.86
C ARG A 234 -12.83 -6.63 -0.33
N GLN A 235 -13.60 -5.92 -1.14
CA GLN A 235 -14.03 -4.56 -0.83
C GLN A 235 -15.25 -4.58 0.09
N GLY A 236 -14.98 -4.43 1.39
CA GLY A 236 -16.00 -4.02 2.34
C GLY A 236 -16.12 -2.49 2.40
N ASP A 237 -16.57 -1.93 3.52
CA ASP A 237 -16.51 -0.49 3.78
C ASP A 237 -15.05 -0.06 3.99
N THR A 238 -14.29 0.00 2.90
CA THR A 238 -12.88 0.44 2.93
C THR A 238 -12.78 1.94 2.70
N PRO A 239 -11.90 2.64 3.44
CA PRO A 239 -11.58 4.05 3.18
C PRO A 239 -10.46 4.23 2.16
N LEU A 240 -9.90 3.14 1.63
CA LEU A 240 -8.85 3.20 0.61
C LEU A 240 -9.47 3.60 -0.73
N PRO A 241 -8.75 4.37 -1.56
CA PRO A 241 -9.16 4.56 -2.95
C PRO A 241 -9.23 3.20 -3.64
N THR A 242 -10.36 2.89 -4.22
CA THR A 242 -10.58 1.65 -4.95
C THR A 242 -11.29 1.95 -6.26
N SER A 243 -11.03 1.14 -7.26
CA SER A 243 -11.65 1.22 -8.57
C SER A 243 -12.11 -0.15 -9.04
N GLU A 244 -13.19 -0.18 -9.81
CA GLU A 244 -13.86 -1.37 -10.28
C GLU A 244 -13.59 -1.65 -11.76
N PRO A 245 -13.79 -2.91 -12.24
CA PRO A 245 -13.75 -3.23 -13.65
C PRO A 245 -14.70 -2.35 -14.45
N GLY A 246 -14.14 -1.55 -15.37
CA GLY A 246 -14.91 -0.58 -16.16
C GLY A 246 -14.57 0.87 -15.85
N ASP A 247 -13.93 1.15 -14.74
CA ASP A 247 -13.36 2.46 -14.42
C ASP A 247 -12.08 2.69 -15.24
N HIS A 248 -12.24 3.14 -16.49
CA HIS A 248 -11.12 3.29 -17.41
C HIS A 248 -10.44 4.65 -17.28
N LEU A 249 -9.19 4.64 -16.91
CA LEU A 249 -8.27 5.75 -17.13
C LEU A 249 -7.62 5.58 -18.52
N GLY A 250 -8.38 5.91 -19.60
CA GLY A 250 -7.80 6.10 -20.96
C GLY A 250 -7.93 4.92 -21.94
N ASN A 251 -8.01 5.26 -23.21
CA ASN A 251 -7.89 4.47 -24.45
C ASN A 251 -8.87 3.34 -24.80
N GLY A 252 -9.94 3.08 -24.09
CA GLY A 252 -11.04 2.22 -24.57
C GLY A 252 -10.72 0.75 -24.83
N ALA A 253 -9.50 0.28 -24.61
CA ALA A 253 -9.16 -1.14 -24.70
C ALA A 253 -9.68 -1.84 -23.45
N LYS A 254 -10.46 -2.91 -23.65
CA LYS A 254 -10.93 -3.76 -22.55
C LYS A 254 -9.76 -4.58 -22.04
N ILE A 255 -9.15 -4.17 -20.93
CA ILE A 255 -8.14 -4.97 -20.25
C ILE A 255 -8.83 -6.20 -19.66
N VAL A 256 -8.21 -7.34 -19.87
CA VAL A 256 -8.63 -8.61 -19.27
C VAL A 256 -7.47 -9.09 -18.41
N PRO A 257 -7.64 -9.24 -17.10
CA PRO A 257 -6.58 -9.76 -16.24
C PRO A 257 -6.23 -11.21 -16.65
N ASP A 258 -4.96 -11.58 -16.47
CA ASP A 258 -4.53 -12.95 -16.76
C ASP A 258 -5.18 -13.97 -15.84
N LEU A 259 -5.41 -13.57 -14.57
CA LEU A 259 -6.12 -14.35 -13.56
C LEU A 259 -7.20 -13.50 -12.90
N VAL A 260 -8.30 -14.15 -12.53
CA VAL A 260 -9.30 -13.61 -11.61
C VAL A 260 -9.44 -14.60 -10.48
N ILE A 261 -9.20 -14.18 -9.26
CA ILE A 261 -9.18 -15.02 -8.07
C ILE A 261 -10.12 -14.47 -7.00
N ASP A 262 -10.65 -15.32 -6.16
CA ASP A 262 -11.53 -14.96 -5.04
C ASP A 262 -10.77 -15.01 -3.71
N GLU A 263 -9.73 -15.83 -3.63
CA GLU A 263 -8.86 -16.00 -2.47
C GLU A 263 -7.38 -16.05 -2.91
N LEU A 264 -6.46 -15.69 -2.04
CA LEU A 264 -5.02 -15.76 -2.35
C LEU A 264 -4.57 -17.21 -2.60
N SER A 265 -5.21 -18.16 -1.94
CA SER A 265 -4.95 -19.59 -2.10
C SER A 265 -5.22 -20.11 -3.52
N ASP A 266 -6.05 -19.41 -4.33
CA ASP A 266 -6.29 -19.76 -5.75
C ASP A 266 -5.02 -19.65 -6.59
N LEU A 267 -4.03 -18.88 -6.15
CA LEU A 267 -2.72 -18.76 -6.80
C LEU A 267 -1.99 -20.11 -6.88
N ASP A 268 -2.16 -20.99 -5.90
CA ASP A 268 -1.45 -22.27 -5.84
C ASP A 268 -1.67 -23.15 -7.09
N ALA A 269 -2.89 -23.15 -7.59
CA ALA A 269 -3.27 -23.93 -8.79
C ALA A 269 -3.08 -23.14 -10.09
N SER A 270 -2.95 -21.81 -9.99
CA SER A 270 -2.98 -20.89 -11.14
C SER A 270 -1.60 -20.49 -11.64
N VAL A 271 -0.53 -20.69 -10.83
CA VAL A 271 0.83 -20.28 -11.18
C VAL A 271 1.81 -21.45 -11.16
N GLU A 272 2.83 -21.39 -12.02
CA GLU A 272 4.01 -22.26 -11.99
C GLU A 272 5.29 -21.44 -12.06
N LEU A 273 6.37 -21.98 -11.47
CA LEU A 273 7.65 -21.28 -11.48
C LEU A 273 8.23 -21.35 -12.90
N ALA A 274 8.44 -20.19 -13.51
CA ALA A 274 9.07 -20.11 -14.81
C ALA A 274 10.49 -20.65 -14.75
N GLU A 275 10.87 -21.50 -15.71
CA GLU A 275 12.25 -21.98 -15.84
C GLU A 275 13.22 -20.79 -15.95
N ALA A 276 14.37 -20.89 -15.28
CA ALA A 276 15.43 -19.94 -15.45
C ALA A 276 15.82 -19.93 -16.94
N THR A 277 15.63 -18.81 -17.62
CA THR A 277 16.19 -18.67 -18.98
C THR A 277 17.70 -18.80 -18.83
N GLY A 278 18.22 -19.96 -19.26
CA GLY A 278 19.65 -20.22 -19.25
C GLY A 278 20.38 -19.07 -19.93
N ALA A 279 21.36 -18.52 -19.24
CA ALA A 279 22.36 -17.70 -19.93
C ALA A 279 22.94 -18.54 -21.07
N PRO A 280 23.05 -18.02 -22.30
CA PRO A 280 23.79 -18.73 -23.34
C PRO A 280 25.21 -18.91 -22.84
N ALA A 281 25.69 -20.16 -22.92
CA ALA A 281 27.01 -20.57 -22.55
C ALA A 281 28.08 -19.85 -23.38
#